data_0604be03e6fbcf99a69335301a1c5708
#
_entry.id   0604be03e6fbcf99a69335301a1c5708
#
_cell.length_a   1.000
_cell.length_b   1.000
_cell.length_c   1.000
_cell.angle_alpha   90.00
_cell.angle_beta   90.00
_cell.angle_gamma   90.00
#
_symmetry.space_group_name_H-M   'P 1'
#
loop_
_entity.id
_entity.type
_entity.pdbx_description
1 polymer ?
#
loop_
_entity_poly.entity_id
_entity_poly.type
_entity_poly.pdbx_seq_one_letter_code
_entity_poly.pdbx_strand_id
1 'polypeptide(L)'
;YESVFIPVGTKHRIANKTDKNVVVIEVGIGDNISDTDLVKIYNKDNPQASANYVRLDKSPIAKLEPAFKDNLWGGTKIRDVYGKKCDYDVIGESWELSAHPDGQSRIAEGRYKGMLFNEYLNIIGKEALGWKCQAQDRFPILIKFIDAKQALSIQIHPDDEYALENENEYGKNEMWYVVDSEPGSYLYCGLSRDASKEEILERINNNTITDILNKIEVKAGDVVMVKAGTIH
;
A
#
# COMPACT_ATOMS: atom_id res chain seq x y z
N TYR A 1 -14.67 -3.88 -0.16
CA TYR A 1 -13.21 -3.90 -0.27
C TYR A 1 -12.62 -4.43 1.03
N GLU A 2 -11.84 -5.49 0.93
CA GLU A 2 -11.18 -6.14 2.08
C GLU A 2 -9.69 -6.26 1.79
N SER A 3 -8.88 -6.13 2.82
CA SER A 3 -7.43 -6.33 2.76
C SER A 3 -7.04 -7.60 3.50
N VAL A 4 -6.18 -8.39 2.90
CA VAL A 4 -5.75 -9.68 3.43
C VAL A 4 -4.24 -9.79 3.34
N PHE A 5 -3.59 -10.06 4.46
CA PHE A 5 -2.18 -10.41 4.49
C PHE A 5 -2.03 -11.93 4.38
N ILE A 6 -1.21 -12.37 3.43
CA ILE A 6 -0.91 -13.79 3.19
C ILE A 6 0.59 -13.99 3.42
N PRO A 7 0.99 -14.61 4.54
CA PRO A 7 2.38 -14.92 4.80
C PRO A 7 2.97 -15.88 3.76
N VAL A 8 4.29 -15.80 3.57
CA VAL A 8 5.02 -16.68 2.65
C VAL A 8 4.80 -18.16 3.04
N GLY A 9 4.68 -19.03 2.06
CA GLY A 9 4.42 -20.45 2.27
C GLY A 9 2.97 -20.81 2.67
N THR A 10 2.09 -19.83 2.82
CA THR A 10 0.69 -20.06 3.16
C THR A 10 -0.09 -20.57 1.95
N LYS A 11 -0.73 -21.74 2.08
CA LYS A 11 -1.65 -22.28 1.08
C LYS A 11 -2.90 -21.41 1.01
N HIS A 12 -3.19 -20.81 -0.14
CA HIS A 12 -4.36 -19.96 -0.31
C HIS A 12 -5.00 -20.15 -1.68
N ARG A 13 -6.23 -19.69 -1.81
CA ARG A 13 -6.98 -19.65 -3.05
C ARG A 13 -7.93 -18.46 -3.05
N ILE A 14 -7.94 -17.73 -4.14
CA ILE A 14 -8.97 -16.73 -4.43
C ILE A 14 -10.08 -17.41 -5.22
N ALA A 15 -11.32 -17.27 -4.80
CA ALA A 15 -12.48 -17.79 -5.51
C ALA A 15 -13.60 -16.76 -5.55
N ASN A 16 -14.08 -16.48 -6.75
CA ASN A 16 -15.32 -15.73 -6.95
C ASN A 16 -16.50 -16.70 -7.02
N LYS A 17 -17.42 -16.60 -6.08
CA LYS A 17 -18.63 -17.43 -6.02
C LYS A 17 -19.87 -16.67 -6.50
N THR A 18 -19.70 -15.49 -7.07
CA THR A 18 -20.78 -14.62 -7.55
C THR A 18 -20.73 -14.51 -9.07
N ASP A 19 -21.77 -13.98 -9.68
CA ASP A 19 -21.88 -13.64 -11.10
C ASP A 19 -21.25 -12.28 -11.45
N LYS A 20 -20.76 -11.53 -10.45
CA LYS A 20 -20.09 -10.23 -10.62
C LYS A 20 -18.59 -10.38 -10.68
N ASN A 21 -17.94 -9.53 -11.45
CA ASN A 21 -16.48 -9.50 -11.49
C ASN A 21 -15.91 -9.12 -10.12
N VAL A 22 -14.83 -9.78 -9.72
CA VAL A 22 -14.01 -9.41 -8.56
C VAL A 22 -12.68 -8.89 -9.09
N VAL A 23 -12.33 -7.67 -8.69
CA VAL A 23 -11.02 -7.08 -8.94
C VAL A 23 -10.15 -7.31 -7.70
N VAL A 24 -8.99 -7.89 -7.90
CA VAL A 24 -8.00 -8.14 -6.85
C VAL A 24 -6.73 -7.37 -7.20
N ILE A 25 -6.22 -6.59 -6.26
CA ILE A 25 -4.90 -6.00 -6.35
C ILE A 25 -4.01 -6.85 -5.45
N GLU A 26 -3.02 -7.51 -6.07
CA GLU A 26 -2.02 -8.30 -5.36
C GLU A 26 -0.71 -7.51 -5.31
N VAL A 27 -0.15 -7.38 -4.11
CA VAL A 27 1.15 -6.75 -3.90
C VAL A 27 2.10 -7.81 -3.38
N GLY A 28 3.04 -8.19 -4.22
CA GLY A 28 4.14 -9.09 -3.85
C GLY A 28 5.32 -8.30 -3.28
N ILE A 29 5.95 -8.84 -2.26
CA ILE A 29 7.14 -8.26 -1.61
C ILE A 29 8.32 -9.18 -1.81
N GLY A 30 9.37 -8.70 -2.47
CA GLY A 30 10.60 -9.49 -2.72
C GLY A 30 11.38 -8.97 -3.93
N ASP A 31 12.66 -9.39 -4.08
CA ASP A 31 13.52 -8.92 -5.17
C ASP A 31 13.22 -9.59 -6.53
N ASN A 32 12.64 -10.77 -6.51
CA ASN A 32 12.26 -11.52 -7.72
C ASN A 32 10.85 -12.07 -7.53
N ILE A 33 9.85 -11.28 -7.89
CA ILE A 33 8.47 -11.72 -7.94
C ILE A 33 8.24 -12.26 -9.34
N SER A 34 8.02 -13.56 -9.47
CA SER A 34 7.76 -14.22 -10.74
C SER A 34 6.65 -15.26 -10.60
N ASP A 35 6.01 -15.60 -11.72
CA ASP A 35 5.01 -16.68 -11.75
C ASP A 35 5.60 -18.05 -11.34
N THR A 36 6.93 -18.18 -11.29
CA THR A 36 7.62 -19.38 -10.85
C THR A 36 7.70 -19.51 -9.33
N ASP A 37 7.47 -18.44 -8.58
CA ASP A 37 7.38 -18.47 -7.11
C ASP A 37 6.07 -19.10 -6.63
N LEU A 38 5.14 -19.30 -7.55
CA LEU A 38 3.82 -19.87 -7.27
C LEU A 38 3.87 -21.40 -7.38
N VAL A 39 3.75 -22.09 -6.26
CA VAL A 39 3.54 -23.54 -6.25
C VAL A 39 2.05 -23.85 -6.28
N LYS A 40 1.53 -24.24 -7.44
CA LYS A 40 0.13 -24.65 -7.59
C LYS A 40 -0.10 -25.99 -6.91
N ILE A 41 -0.78 -25.98 -5.76
CA ILE A 41 -1.09 -27.18 -4.97
C ILE A 41 -2.33 -27.91 -5.48
N TYR A 42 -3.28 -27.16 -6.04
CA TYR A 42 -4.50 -27.68 -6.66
C TYR A 42 -4.76 -26.95 -7.95
N ASN A 43 -4.91 -27.69 -9.01
CA ASN A 43 -5.44 -27.20 -10.27
C ASN A 43 -6.68 -28.02 -10.57
N LYS A 44 -7.79 -27.36 -10.96
CA LYS A 44 -9.02 -28.02 -11.41
C LYS A 44 -8.75 -29.04 -12.51
N ASP A 45 -7.72 -28.77 -13.33
CA ASP A 45 -7.30 -29.59 -14.46
C ASP A 45 -6.26 -30.66 -14.12
N ASN A 46 -5.71 -30.68 -12.89
CA ASN A 46 -4.79 -31.70 -12.40
C ASN A 46 -4.95 -31.92 -10.87
N PRO A 47 -5.90 -32.77 -10.44
CA PRO A 47 -6.18 -33.03 -9.03
C PRO A 47 -5.07 -33.76 -8.27
N GLN A 48 -4.13 -34.42 -8.97
CA GLN A 48 -3.11 -35.27 -8.33
C GLN A 48 -1.86 -34.54 -7.88
N ALA A 49 -1.70 -33.24 -8.19
CA ALA A 49 -0.54 -32.44 -7.75
C ALA A 49 -0.52 -32.13 -6.24
N SER A 50 -1.53 -32.59 -5.48
CA SER A 50 -1.75 -32.17 -4.09
C SER A 50 -1.16 -33.06 -3.00
N ALA A 51 -0.41 -34.13 -3.34
CA ALA A 51 -0.15 -35.20 -2.36
C ALA A 51 1.07 -35.02 -1.43
N ASN A 52 1.97 -34.06 -1.67
CA ASN A 52 3.28 -34.06 -0.99
C ASN A 52 3.66 -32.76 -0.24
N TYR A 53 2.73 -31.90 0.16
CA TYR A 53 3.09 -30.69 0.89
C TYR A 53 2.81 -30.78 2.38
N VAL A 54 3.87 -30.60 3.17
CA VAL A 54 3.83 -30.48 4.63
C VAL A 54 3.05 -29.23 5.03
N ARG A 55 2.08 -29.41 5.92
CA ARG A 55 1.25 -28.34 6.50
C ARG A 55 2.13 -27.42 7.37
N LEU A 56 2.46 -26.24 6.89
CA LEU A 56 3.01 -25.17 7.72
C LEU A 56 1.86 -24.46 8.41
N ASP A 57 1.46 -24.96 9.56
CA ASP A 57 0.30 -24.50 10.34
C ASP A 57 0.57 -23.22 11.16
N LYS A 58 1.69 -22.51 10.88
CA LYS A 58 2.15 -21.43 11.77
C LYS A 58 1.67 -20.02 11.40
N SER A 59 1.14 -19.81 10.20
CA SER A 59 0.78 -18.46 9.76
C SER A 59 -0.58 -18.47 9.06
N PRO A 60 -1.69 -18.35 9.79
CA PRO A 60 -3.01 -18.24 9.17
C PRO A 60 -3.12 -16.95 8.37
N ILE A 61 -3.84 -17.00 7.24
CA ILE A 61 -4.25 -15.80 6.50
C ILE A 61 -4.98 -14.87 7.47
N ALA A 62 -4.56 -13.61 7.54
CA ALA A 62 -5.15 -12.62 8.42
C ALA A 62 -5.92 -11.58 7.62
N LYS A 63 -7.21 -11.42 7.92
CA LYS A 63 -7.96 -10.24 7.51
C LYS A 63 -7.58 -9.08 8.41
N LEU A 64 -7.54 -7.88 7.82
CA LEU A 64 -7.11 -6.67 8.51
C LEU A 64 -8.25 -5.66 8.56
N GLU A 65 -8.34 -4.97 9.69
CA GLU A 65 -9.06 -3.71 9.85
C GLU A 65 -8.08 -2.56 9.66
N PRO A 66 -8.37 -1.59 8.78
CA PRO A 66 -7.47 -0.49 8.51
C PRO A 66 -7.42 0.52 9.65
N ALA A 67 -6.35 1.30 9.69
CA ALA A 67 -6.32 2.56 10.42
C ALA A 67 -6.78 3.70 9.50
N PHE A 68 -7.66 4.58 9.99
CA PHE A 68 -8.20 5.68 9.21
C PHE A 68 -7.55 7.02 9.59
N LYS A 69 -7.52 7.95 8.62
CA LYS A 69 -7.06 9.32 8.79
C LYS A 69 -8.14 10.30 8.28
N ASP A 70 -8.53 11.23 9.12
CA ASP A 70 -9.54 12.25 8.88
C ASP A 70 -8.97 13.54 8.28
N ASN A 71 -8.06 13.38 7.31
CA ASN A 71 -7.42 14.51 6.64
C ASN A 71 -8.48 15.45 6.04
N LEU A 72 -8.32 16.76 6.23
CA LEU A 72 -9.27 17.77 5.77
C LEU A 72 -9.51 17.79 4.25
N TRP A 73 -8.54 17.35 3.47
CA TRP A 73 -8.65 17.21 2.02
C TRP A 73 -9.40 15.94 1.58
N GLY A 74 -9.75 15.06 2.54
CA GLY A 74 -10.41 13.80 2.30
C GLY A 74 -11.83 13.92 1.79
N GLY A 75 -12.35 12.86 1.23
CA GLY A 75 -13.73 12.70 0.79
C GLY A 75 -14.51 11.73 1.66
N THR A 76 -15.57 11.19 1.06
CA THR A 76 -16.45 10.20 1.70
C THR A 76 -16.51 8.88 0.95
N LYS A 77 -15.80 8.75 -0.20
CA LYS A 77 -15.85 7.55 -1.06
C LYS A 77 -15.36 6.30 -0.32
N ILE A 78 -14.36 6.42 0.56
CA ILE A 78 -13.84 5.29 1.36
C ILE A 78 -14.96 4.66 2.19
N ARG A 79 -15.85 5.47 2.78
CA ARG A 79 -17.02 4.99 3.51
C ARG A 79 -18.19 4.66 2.58
N ASP A 80 -18.60 5.60 1.74
CA ASP A 80 -19.90 5.57 1.05
C ASP A 80 -19.87 4.65 -0.18
N VAL A 81 -18.72 4.54 -0.86
CA VAL A 81 -18.55 3.73 -2.08
C VAL A 81 -17.83 2.42 -1.76
N TYR A 82 -16.77 2.47 -0.96
CA TYR A 82 -15.95 1.29 -0.67
C TYR A 82 -16.39 0.53 0.58
N GLY A 83 -17.42 1.04 1.29
CA GLY A 83 -18.09 0.34 2.40
C GLY A 83 -17.23 0.17 3.66
N LYS A 84 -16.18 0.98 3.83
CA LYS A 84 -15.37 0.95 5.05
C LYS A 84 -16.15 1.56 6.22
N LYS A 85 -16.14 0.88 7.35
CA LYS A 85 -16.82 1.35 8.57
C LYS A 85 -15.88 2.25 9.36
N CYS A 86 -16.25 3.51 9.50
CA CYS A 86 -15.49 4.51 10.23
C CYS A 86 -16.43 5.60 10.74
N ASP A 87 -16.14 6.15 11.91
CA ASP A 87 -16.94 7.18 12.55
C ASP A 87 -16.56 8.62 12.12
N TYR A 88 -15.55 8.77 11.24
CA TYR A 88 -15.14 10.07 10.72
C TYR A 88 -16.10 10.56 9.64
N ASP A 89 -16.39 11.85 9.62
CA ASP A 89 -17.22 12.49 8.59
C ASP A 89 -16.53 12.49 7.24
N VAL A 90 -15.23 12.73 7.23
CA VAL A 90 -14.35 12.62 6.04
C VAL A 90 -13.21 11.65 6.30
N ILE A 91 -12.78 10.93 5.28
CA ILE A 91 -11.69 9.97 5.38
C ILE A 91 -10.73 10.23 4.22
N GLY A 92 -9.58 10.85 4.52
CA GLY A 92 -8.54 11.07 3.51
C GLY A 92 -7.78 9.80 3.19
N GLU A 93 -7.47 9.00 4.21
CA GLU A 93 -6.70 7.77 4.03
C GLU A 93 -7.26 6.61 4.85
N SER A 94 -7.18 5.41 4.27
CA SER A 94 -7.44 4.12 4.93
C SER A 94 -6.20 3.24 4.78
N TRP A 95 -5.46 3.05 5.86
CA TRP A 95 -4.21 2.29 5.89
C TRP A 95 -4.52 0.80 6.02
N GLU A 96 -4.63 0.13 4.89
CA GLU A 96 -5.14 -1.24 4.75
C GLU A 96 -4.17 -2.30 5.26
N LEU A 97 -2.88 -2.09 5.02
CA LEU A 97 -1.79 -2.94 5.50
C LEU A 97 -0.70 -2.03 6.03
N SER A 98 -0.58 -1.95 7.35
CA SER A 98 0.36 -1.05 8.00
C SER A 98 0.82 -1.60 9.35
N ALA A 99 2.14 -1.66 9.53
CA ALA A 99 2.79 -1.82 10.83
C ALA A 99 3.41 -0.50 11.34
N HIS A 100 3.14 0.62 10.64
CA HIS A 100 3.70 1.93 10.98
C HIS A 100 3.14 2.44 12.31
N PRO A 101 3.96 2.98 13.23
CA PRO A 101 3.49 3.43 14.55
C PRO A 101 2.36 4.45 14.50
N ASP A 102 2.33 5.32 13.50
CA ASP A 102 1.31 6.35 13.35
C ASP A 102 -0.07 5.82 12.92
N GLY A 103 -0.17 4.56 12.51
CA GLY A 103 -1.44 4.00 12.06
C GLY A 103 -1.31 2.53 11.71
N GLN A 104 -1.35 1.65 12.71
CA GLN A 104 -1.29 0.22 12.47
C GLN A 104 -2.67 -0.35 12.13
N SER A 105 -2.69 -1.25 11.14
CA SER A 105 -3.84 -2.12 10.93
C SER A 105 -4.01 -3.08 12.10
N ARG A 106 -5.23 -3.62 12.26
CA ARG A 106 -5.54 -4.62 13.29
C ARG A 106 -6.01 -5.91 12.65
N ILE A 107 -5.83 -7.02 13.37
CA ILE A 107 -6.40 -8.30 12.95
C ILE A 107 -7.92 -8.23 13.11
N ALA A 108 -8.67 -8.45 12.02
CA ALA A 108 -10.12 -8.27 11.97
C ALA A 108 -10.90 -9.43 12.60
N GLU A 109 -10.34 -10.65 12.56
CA GLU A 109 -11.08 -11.86 12.98
C GLU A 109 -10.15 -12.95 13.50
N GLY A 110 -10.75 -14.01 14.05
CA GLY A 110 -10.02 -15.18 14.54
C GLY A 110 -9.38 -14.97 15.92
N ARG A 111 -8.41 -15.83 16.25
CA ARG A 111 -7.76 -15.90 17.56
C ARG A 111 -7.09 -14.59 17.98
N TYR A 112 -6.58 -13.83 17.01
CA TYR A 112 -5.81 -12.60 17.24
C TYR A 112 -6.63 -11.33 16.98
N LYS A 113 -7.95 -11.44 16.90
CA LYS A 113 -8.84 -10.29 16.64
C LYS A 113 -8.53 -9.11 17.56
N GLY A 114 -8.39 -7.91 16.98
CA GLY A 114 -8.10 -6.65 17.65
C GLY A 114 -6.61 -6.40 17.93
N MET A 115 -5.75 -7.40 17.74
CA MET A 115 -4.30 -7.26 17.89
C MET A 115 -3.73 -6.31 16.83
N LEU A 116 -2.77 -5.48 17.21
CA LEU A 116 -2.03 -4.66 16.25
C LEU A 116 -1.23 -5.52 15.28
N PHE A 117 -1.13 -5.09 14.03
CA PHE A 117 -0.47 -5.89 13.00
C PHE A 117 1.02 -6.14 13.31
N ASN A 118 1.73 -5.17 13.90
CA ASN A 118 3.11 -5.37 14.30
C ASN A 118 3.26 -6.40 15.44
N GLU A 119 2.33 -6.42 16.40
CA GLU A 119 2.30 -7.45 17.46
C GLU A 119 2.07 -8.84 16.86
N TYR A 120 1.16 -8.93 15.87
CA TYR A 120 0.91 -10.17 15.15
C TYR A 120 2.15 -10.65 14.38
N LEU A 121 2.88 -9.75 13.70
CA LEU A 121 4.13 -10.07 13.02
C LEU A 121 5.18 -10.63 13.97
N ASN A 122 5.27 -10.10 15.19
CA ASN A 122 6.19 -10.62 16.21
C ASN A 122 5.83 -12.05 16.66
N ILE A 123 4.55 -12.42 16.63
CA ILE A 123 4.10 -13.78 16.99
C ILE A 123 4.40 -14.78 15.88
N ILE A 124 4.10 -14.41 14.61
CA ILE A 124 4.28 -15.32 13.47
C ILE A 124 5.74 -15.44 13.03
N GLY A 125 6.58 -14.47 13.41
CA GLY A 125 7.99 -14.41 13.11
C GLY A 125 8.35 -13.79 11.74
N LYS A 126 9.59 -13.35 11.61
CA LYS A 126 10.09 -12.70 10.39
C LYS A 126 10.10 -13.63 9.17
N GLU A 127 10.16 -14.93 9.37
CA GLU A 127 10.08 -15.93 8.31
C GLU A 127 8.77 -15.86 7.50
N ALA A 128 7.70 -15.30 8.08
CA ALA A 128 6.44 -15.07 7.38
C ALA A 128 6.54 -14.02 6.27
N LEU A 129 7.58 -13.18 6.30
CA LEU A 129 7.87 -12.16 5.28
C LEU A 129 8.72 -12.68 4.12
N GLY A 130 9.15 -13.94 4.19
CA GLY A 130 10.10 -14.51 3.23
C GLY A 130 11.55 -14.18 3.57
N TRP A 131 12.47 -15.01 3.08
CA TRP A 131 13.88 -14.96 3.47
C TRP A 131 14.58 -13.63 3.14
N LYS A 132 14.18 -12.95 2.07
CA LYS A 132 14.77 -11.68 1.66
C LYS A 132 14.38 -10.49 2.55
N CYS A 133 13.21 -10.56 3.18
CA CYS A 133 12.74 -9.50 4.08
C CYS A 133 13.12 -9.77 5.55
N GLN A 134 13.72 -10.92 5.89
CA GLN A 134 14.09 -11.24 7.27
C GLN A 134 15.17 -10.32 7.85
N ALA A 135 16.03 -9.76 7.00
CA ALA A 135 17.06 -8.81 7.41
C ALA A 135 16.53 -7.40 7.73
N GLN A 136 15.30 -7.10 7.37
CA GLN A 136 14.72 -5.79 7.62
C GLN A 136 14.24 -5.67 9.07
N ASP A 137 14.49 -4.53 9.69
CA ASP A 137 14.10 -4.28 11.08
C ASP A 137 12.63 -3.96 11.22
N ARG A 138 12.01 -3.41 10.18
CA ARG A 138 10.60 -3.03 10.13
C ARG A 138 9.88 -3.74 8.99
N PHE A 139 8.56 -3.85 9.10
CA PHE A 139 7.71 -4.31 8.00
C PHE A 139 7.82 -3.33 6.82
N PRO A 140 8.17 -3.80 5.60
CA PRO A 140 8.68 -2.91 4.56
C PRO A 140 7.63 -2.22 3.70
N ILE A 141 6.34 -2.44 3.95
CA ILE A 141 5.26 -1.95 3.08
C ILE A 141 4.15 -1.29 3.88
N LEU A 142 3.60 -0.22 3.29
CA LEU A 142 2.35 0.41 3.67
C LEU A 142 1.43 0.42 2.45
N ILE A 143 0.22 -0.17 2.57
CA ILE A 143 -0.81 -0.11 1.55
C ILE A 143 -1.96 0.72 2.08
N LYS A 144 -2.38 1.75 1.32
CA LYS A 144 -3.47 2.62 1.70
C LYS A 144 -4.38 2.98 0.53
N PHE A 145 -5.67 3.19 0.82
CA PHE A 145 -6.54 3.97 -0.04
C PHE A 145 -6.40 5.45 0.30
N ILE A 146 -6.44 6.28 -0.73
CA ILE A 146 -6.49 7.74 -0.61
C ILE A 146 -7.74 8.21 -1.33
N ASP A 147 -8.59 8.98 -0.65
CA ASP A 147 -9.74 9.66 -1.24
C ASP A 147 -9.46 11.16 -1.28
N ALA A 148 -8.84 11.61 -2.35
CA ALA A 148 -8.43 12.98 -2.56
C ALA A 148 -9.58 13.82 -3.14
N LYS A 149 -10.42 14.39 -2.30
CA LYS A 149 -11.46 15.35 -2.69
C LYS A 149 -10.89 16.74 -2.99
N GLN A 150 -9.79 17.09 -2.33
CA GLN A 150 -9.03 18.31 -2.54
C GLN A 150 -7.56 17.98 -2.80
N ALA A 151 -6.78 18.96 -3.24
CA ALA A 151 -5.34 18.79 -3.43
C ALA A 151 -4.65 18.46 -2.10
N LEU A 152 -3.77 17.46 -2.13
CA LEU A 152 -2.86 17.15 -1.04
C LEU A 152 -1.69 18.15 -1.04
N SER A 153 -0.90 18.11 0.04
CA SER A 153 0.36 18.85 0.11
C SER A 153 1.34 18.36 -0.95
N ILE A 154 2.13 19.30 -1.49
CA ILE A 154 3.28 18.97 -2.34
C ILE A 154 4.43 18.58 -1.42
N GLN A 155 5.06 17.45 -1.69
CA GLN A 155 6.06 16.85 -0.80
C GLN A 155 7.16 16.14 -1.60
N ILE A 156 8.24 15.81 -0.90
CA ILE A 156 9.32 14.94 -1.39
C ILE A 156 9.60 13.94 -0.28
N HIS A 157 9.65 12.66 -0.63
CA HIS A 157 10.16 11.63 0.29
C HIS A 157 11.63 11.40 0.03
N PRO A 158 12.48 11.36 1.07
CA PRO A 158 13.91 11.08 0.93
C PRO A 158 14.16 9.60 0.57
N ASP A 159 15.38 9.30 0.16
CA ASP A 159 15.91 7.94 0.12
C ASP A 159 16.33 7.44 1.51
N ASP A 160 16.72 6.15 1.59
CA ASP A 160 17.12 5.54 2.86
C ASP A 160 18.35 6.20 3.48
N GLU A 161 19.33 6.63 2.67
CA GLU A 161 20.56 7.25 3.16
C GLU A 161 20.25 8.54 3.91
N TYR A 162 19.52 9.45 3.27
CA TYR A 162 19.13 10.72 3.90
C TYR A 162 18.19 10.52 5.09
N ALA A 163 17.18 9.66 4.96
CA ALA A 163 16.15 9.48 5.98
C ALA A 163 16.69 8.83 7.26
N LEU A 164 17.57 7.84 7.14
CA LEU A 164 18.21 7.20 8.30
C LEU A 164 19.15 8.15 9.03
N GLU A 165 19.88 9.00 8.31
CA GLU A 165 20.80 9.95 8.91
C GLU A 165 20.09 11.12 9.62
N ASN A 166 19.02 11.64 9.01
CA ASN A 166 18.44 12.92 9.44
C ASN A 166 17.10 12.78 10.18
N GLU A 167 16.35 11.70 9.95
CA GLU A 167 14.97 11.55 10.45
C GLU A 167 14.75 10.29 11.28
N ASN A 168 15.76 9.41 11.36
CA ASN A 168 15.66 8.09 12.00
C ASN A 168 14.49 7.24 11.44
N GLU A 169 14.20 7.40 10.15
CA GLU A 169 13.20 6.68 9.39
C GLU A 169 13.80 6.11 8.11
N TYR A 170 13.09 5.17 7.46
CA TYR A 170 13.47 4.72 6.13
C TYR A 170 12.98 5.68 5.06
N GLY A 171 13.68 5.74 3.95
CA GLY A 171 13.26 6.42 2.75
C GLY A 171 11.97 5.82 2.19
N LYS A 172 11.32 6.51 1.25
CA LYS A 172 10.02 6.11 0.77
C LYS A 172 9.91 6.22 -0.74
N ASN A 173 9.79 5.05 -1.38
CA ASN A 173 9.30 4.95 -2.75
C ASN A 173 7.80 4.67 -2.72
N GLU A 174 7.05 5.26 -3.62
CA GLU A 174 5.61 5.04 -3.73
C GLU A 174 5.22 4.52 -5.11
N MET A 175 4.13 3.80 -5.15
CA MET A 175 3.42 3.43 -6.37
C MET A 175 1.95 3.75 -6.18
N TRP A 176 1.39 4.55 -7.07
CA TRP A 176 -0.02 4.88 -7.07
C TRP A 176 -0.76 4.14 -8.16
N TYR A 177 -1.81 3.45 -7.77
CA TYR A 177 -2.79 2.87 -8.68
C TYR A 177 -4.08 3.68 -8.60
N VAL A 178 -4.51 4.24 -9.70
CA VAL A 178 -5.73 5.05 -9.76
C VAL A 178 -6.94 4.12 -9.83
N VAL A 179 -7.66 4.01 -8.72
CA VAL A 179 -8.87 3.16 -8.61
C VAL A 179 -10.05 3.81 -9.33
N ASP A 180 -10.19 5.13 -9.16
CA ASP A 180 -11.27 5.94 -9.72
C ASP A 180 -10.79 7.39 -9.88
N SER A 181 -11.33 8.12 -10.84
CA SER A 181 -11.01 9.53 -11.06
C SER A 181 -12.17 10.29 -11.72
N GLU A 182 -12.38 11.53 -11.32
CA GLU A 182 -13.27 12.43 -12.02
C GLU A 182 -12.62 12.94 -13.32
N PRO A 183 -13.39 13.29 -14.35
CA PRO A 183 -12.83 13.91 -15.56
C PRO A 183 -11.97 15.14 -15.25
N GLY A 184 -10.76 15.19 -15.80
CA GLY A 184 -9.80 16.27 -15.56
C GLY A 184 -8.99 16.14 -14.26
N SER A 185 -9.12 15.03 -13.53
CA SER A 185 -8.25 14.73 -12.40
C SER A 185 -6.80 14.58 -12.85
N TYR A 186 -5.88 15.03 -12.00
CA TYR A 186 -4.45 14.98 -12.30
C TYR A 186 -3.60 14.80 -11.04
N LEU A 187 -2.38 14.40 -11.27
CA LEU A 187 -1.32 14.29 -10.27
C LEU A 187 -0.16 15.20 -10.67
N TYR A 188 0.57 15.68 -9.68
CA TYR A 188 1.91 16.24 -9.91
C TYR A 188 2.96 15.16 -9.60
N CYS A 189 3.90 14.92 -10.52
CA CYS A 189 5.00 13.98 -10.32
C CYS A 189 6.24 14.43 -11.09
N GLY A 190 7.23 14.91 -10.36
CA GLY A 190 8.47 15.46 -10.90
C GLY A 190 8.33 16.90 -11.42
N LEU A 191 9.42 17.40 -11.96
CA LEU A 191 9.48 18.71 -12.61
C LEU A 191 9.13 18.58 -14.09
N SER A 192 8.47 19.60 -14.67
CA SER A 192 8.17 19.68 -16.11
C SER A 192 9.38 20.11 -16.93
N ARG A 193 10.41 20.65 -16.30
CA ARG A 193 11.68 21.09 -16.86
C ARG A 193 12.76 21.12 -15.79
N ASP A 194 14.00 21.24 -16.19
CA ASP A 194 15.10 21.47 -15.27
C ASP A 194 14.92 22.81 -14.52
N ALA A 195 15.21 22.79 -13.22
CA ALA A 195 15.20 23.97 -12.35
C ALA A 195 16.35 23.88 -11.36
N SER A 196 16.97 25.02 -11.03
CA SER A 196 18.00 25.08 -10.02
C SER A 196 17.40 24.97 -8.60
N LYS A 197 18.23 24.64 -7.62
CA LYS A 197 17.80 24.61 -6.22
C LYS A 197 17.27 25.98 -5.76
N GLU A 198 17.92 27.04 -6.21
CA GLU A 198 17.54 28.43 -5.88
C GLU A 198 16.16 28.75 -6.43
N GLU A 199 15.89 28.39 -7.69
CA GLU A 199 14.57 28.57 -8.32
C GLU A 199 13.49 27.79 -7.58
N ILE A 200 13.75 26.52 -7.22
CA ILE A 200 12.81 25.68 -6.47
C ILE A 200 12.47 26.35 -5.13
N LEU A 201 13.47 26.80 -4.37
CA LEU A 201 13.27 27.47 -3.10
C LEU A 201 12.48 28.78 -3.26
N GLU A 202 12.79 29.59 -4.27
CA GLU A 202 12.05 30.82 -4.57
C GLU A 202 10.58 30.51 -4.84
N ARG A 203 10.29 29.50 -5.67
CA ARG A 203 8.92 29.13 -6.01
C ARG A 203 8.14 28.55 -4.82
N ILE A 204 8.81 27.81 -3.95
CA ILE A 204 8.19 27.34 -2.69
C ILE A 204 7.80 28.56 -1.82
N ASN A 205 8.72 29.50 -1.62
CA ASN A 205 8.47 30.69 -0.81
C ASN A 205 7.36 31.59 -1.38
N ASN A 206 7.23 31.63 -2.70
CA ASN A 206 6.22 32.43 -3.39
C ASN A 206 4.92 31.65 -3.68
N ASN A 207 4.80 30.39 -3.24
CA ASN A 207 3.65 29.51 -3.52
C ASN A 207 3.39 29.31 -5.03
N THR A 208 4.44 29.28 -5.85
CA THR A 208 4.37 29.11 -7.31
C THR A 208 5.05 27.83 -7.79
N ILE A 209 5.35 26.91 -6.90
CA ILE A 209 6.06 25.66 -7.24
C ILE A 209 5.30 24.84 -8.27
N THR A 210 3.97 24.88 -8.28
CA THR A 210 3.12 24.16 -9.21
C THR A 210 3.33 24.56 -10.67
N ASP A 211 3.87 25.78 -10.96
CA ASP A 211 4.10 26.26 -12.31
C ASP A 211 5.20 25.48 -13.04
N ILE A 212 6.07 24.80 -12.28
CA ILE A 212 7.17 23.99 -12.81
C ILE A 212 7.03 22.51 -12.53
N LEU A 213 5.93 22.08 -11.91
CA LEU A 213 5.67 20.65 -11.73
C LEU A 213 5.11 20.00 -12.99
N ASN A 214 5.47 18.75 -13.19
CA ASN A 214 4.90 17.93 -14.24
C ASN A 214 3.49 17.47 -13.85
N LYS A 215 2.50 17.99 -14.56
CA LYS A 215 1.08 17.66 -14.38
C LYS A 215 0.71 16.49 -15.27
N ILE A 216 0.24 15.41 -14.67
CA ILE A 216 -0.15 14.16 -15.33
C ILE A 216 -1.66 13.99 -15.17
N GLU A 217 -2.42 14.06 -16.24
CA GLU A 217 -3.84 13.67 -16.23
C GLU A 217 -3.95 12.16 -15.99
N VAL A 218 -4.91 11.75 -15.17
CA VAL A 218 -5.07 10.35 -14.76
C VAL A 218 -6.48 9.86 -14.95
N LYS A 219 -6.59 8.56 -15.19
CA LYS A 219 -7.85 7.81 -15.25
C LYS A 219 -7.74 6.51 -14.48
N ALA A 220 -8.87 5.92 -14.14
CA ALA A 220 -8.93 4.61 -13.50
C ALA A 220 -8.09 3.57 -14.28
N GLY A 221 -7.25 2.83 -13.56
CA GLY A 221 -6.31 1.84 -14.09
C GLY A 221 -4.90 2.35 -14.34
N ASP A 222 -4.65 3.66 -14.27
CA ASP A 222 -3.29 4.19 -14.42
C ASP A 222 -2.42 3.85 -13.21
N VAL A 223 -1.12 3.68 -13.47
CA VAL A 223 -0.10 3.42 -12.45
C VAL A 223 1.00 4.48 -12.56
N VAL A 224 1.35 5.09 -11.44
CA VAL A 224 2.42 6.10 -11.36
C VAL A 224 3.43 5.67 -10.31
N MET A 225 4.72 5.57 -10.71
CA MET A 225 5.83 5.34 -9.79
C MET A 225 6.42 6.66 -9.33
N VAL A 226 6.47 6.85 -8.03
CA VAL A 226 7.07 8.01 -7.36
C VAL A 226 8.29 7.53 -6.59
N LYS A 227 9.46 7.71 -7.20
CA LYS A 227 10.73 7.35 -6.55
C LYS A 227 11.09 8.36 -5.46
N ALA A 228 11.80 7.90 -4.45
CA ALA A 228 12.44 8.80 -3.47
C ALA A 228 13.19 9.94 -4.19
N GLY A 229 13.11 11.15 -3.65
CA GLY A 229 13.66 12.37 -4.27
C GLY A 229 12.77 13.02 -5.33
N THR A 230 11.62 12.42 -5.68
CA THR A 230 10.68 13.03 -6.65
C THR A 230 9.70 13.95 -5.93
N ILE A 231 9.61 15.21 -6.36
CA ILE A 231 8.58 16.13 -5.88
C ILE A 231 7.22 15.72 -6.46
N HIS A 232 6.21 15.66 -5.59
CA HIS A 232 4.88 15.19 -5.98
C HIS A 232 3.79 15.75 -5.06
#